data_447fac015e3728b1ded638545aecfac3
#
_entry.id   447fac015e3728b1ded638545aecfac3
#
_cell.length_a   1.000
_cell.length_b   1.000
_cell.length_c   1.000
_cell.angle_alpha   90.00
_cell.angle_beta   90.00
_cell.angle_gamma   90.00
#
_symmetry.space_group_name_H-M   'P 1'
#
loop_
_entity.id
_entity.type
_entity.pdbx_description
1 polymer ?
#
loop_
_entity_poly.entity_id
_entity_poly.type
_entity_poly.pdbx_seq_one_letter_code
_entity_poly.pdbx_strand_id
1 'polypeptide(L)'
;MLAVHNNKNGKTGFRPLYAFAHVKVCLPPGFTRPPCPITAYAGARGPRRTGLRYWEEHQVADGRRYIFTSESVTEGHPDKIADQISDAVLDAVMRDDPMGRVACEVLVTTGLCVVAGEITTKPGVMLDIQKIARETIADIGYTDAAFGYDCHTCGVLNAVQKQSSDIAMGVDTGGAGDQGLMFGYACDETPELMPLPIMLAHKLVRRLSEVRRQGILDFLRPDGKSQVSVEYNGDRAVRISAVVVSTQHADIPIEVVREGIKKHVIDPVLPQSMVDSGTRYHINPTGRFVIGGPHGDTGLTGRKIIVDTYGGMGRHGGGAFSGKDPT
;
A
#
# COMPACT_ATOMS: atom_id res chain seq x y z
N MET A 1 -6.29 12.58 1.25
CA MET A 1 -7.04 13.24 2.33
C MET A 1 -8.35 13.75 1.78
N LEU A 2 -9.47 13.23 2.22
CA LEU A 2 -10.81 13.69 1.88
C LEU A 2 -11.33 14.53 3.04
N ALA A 3 -11.50 15.83 2.82
CA ALA A 3 -12.15 16.71 3.80
C ALA A 3 -13.67 16.69 3.56
N VAL A 4 -14.43 16.34 4.60
CA VAL A 4 -15.90 16.42 4.58
C VAL A 4 -16.32 17.79 5.09
N HIS A 5 -16.95 18.59 4.23
CA HIS A 5 -17.62 19.84 4.64
C HIS A 5 -19.13 19.64 4.62
N ASN A 6 -19.76 19.79 5.77
CA ASN A 6 -21.22 19.85 5.87
C ASN A 6 -21.72 21.26 5.56
N ASN A 7 -22.51 21.41 4.53
CA ASN A 7 -23.20 22.65 4.22
C ASN A 7 -24.61 22.61 4.88
N LYS A 8 -25.08 23.76 5.38
CA LYS A 8 -26.32 23.95 6.14
C LYS A 8 -27.63 23.50 5.49
N ASN A 9 -27.56 22.86 4.31
CA ASN A 9 -28.74 22.41 3.54
C ASN A 9 -28.80 20.90 3.28
N GLY A 10 -28.09 20.07 4.04
CA GLY A 10 -28.30 18.61 4.08
C GLY A 10 -28.00 17.84 2.77
N LYS A 11 -27.23 18.40 1.84
CA LYS A 11 -26.81 17.68 0.63
C LYS A 11 -25.31 17.43 0.68
N THR A 12 -24.93 16.17 0.79
CA THR A 12 -23.53 15.70 0.64
C THR A 12 -23.15 15.72 -0.83
N GLY A 13 -22.30 16.66 -1.20
CA GLY A 13 -21.71 16.74 -2.52
C GLY A 13 -20.19 16.52 -2.42
N PHE A 14 -19.67 15.50 -3.09
CA PHE A 14 -18.23 15.32 -3.25
C PHE A 14 -17.73 16.29 -4.30
N ARG A 15 -16.78 17.17 -3.94
CA ARG A 15 -15.94 17.91 -4.88
C ARG A 15 -14.49 17.47 -4.70
N PRO A 16 -13.78 17.08 -5.76
CA PRO A 16 -12.34 16.88 -5.68
C PRO A 16 -11.66 18.25 -5.54
N LEU A 17 -10.92 18.44 -4.47
CA LEU A 17 -10.03 19.59 -4.28
C LEU A 17 -8.69 19.31 -4.99
N TYR A 18 -8.56 19.73 -6.24
CA TYR A 18 -7.26 19.92 -6.84
C TYR A 18 -6.76 21.33 -6.48
N ALA A 19 -6.01 21.44 -5.39
CA ALA A 19 -5.24 22.64 -5.12
C ALA A 19 -3.85 22.47 -5.73
N PHE A 20 -3.62 23.07 -6.91
CA PHE A 20 -2.27 23.29 -7.40
C PHE A 20 -1.62 24.37 -6.52
N ALA A 21 -0.77 23.96 -5.59
CA ALA A 21 0.08 24.87 -4.86
C ALA A 21 1.17 25.38 -5.82
N HIS A 22 1.03 26.63 -6.27
CA HIS A 22 2.12 27.35 -6.87
C HIS A 22 3.12 27.71 -5.77
N VAL A 23 4.19 26.96 -5.64
CA VAL A 23 5.31 27.31 -4.77
C VAL A 23 6.07 28.48 -5.42
N LYS A 24 5.82 29.68 -4.97
CA LYS A 24 6.70 30.83 -5.24
C LYS A 24 7.95 30.68 -4.36
N VAL A 25 9.04 30.24 -4.95
CA VAL A 25 10.36 30.32 -4.31
C VAL A 25 10.82 31.76 -4.35
N CYS A 26 10.71 32.52 -3.24
CA CYS A 26 11.36 33.80 -3.05
C CYS A 26 12.84 33.58 -2.78
N LEU A 27 13.71 33.91 -3.70
CA LEU A 27 15.16 33.97 -3.46
C LEU A 27 15.51 35.31 -2.77
N PRO A 28 16.45 35.31 -1.81
CA PRO A 28 16.89 36.55 -1.18
C PRO A 28 17.56 37.49 -2.21
N PRO A 29 17.50 38.81 -2.01
CA PRO A 29 18.09 39.78 -2.94
C PRO A 29 19.60 39.61 -2.98
N GLY A 30 20.16 39.38 -4.19
CA GLY A 30 21.59 39.23 -4.44
C GLY A 30 22.01 37.94 -5.16
N PHE A 31 21.12 37.00 -5.41
CA PHE A 31 21.45 35.78 -6.17
C PHE A 31 21.21 35.98 -7.67
N THR A 32 22.28 36.12 -8.45
CA THR A 32 22.26 36.05 -9.90
C THR A 32 22.28 34.58 -10.34
N ARG A 33 21.28 34.15 -11.12
CA ARG A 33 21.24 32.79 -11.72
C ARG A 33 22.42 32.63 -12.70
N PRO A 34 23.18 31.52 -12.66
CA PRO A 34 24.06 31.19 -13.78
C PRO A 34 23.21 30.92 -15.02
N PRO A 35 23.70 31.29 -16.24
CA PRO A 35 22.95 31.08 -17.48
C PRO A 35 22.74 29.58 -17.72
N CYS A 36 21.48 29.20 -17.93
CA CYS A 36 21.11 27.85 -18.35
C CYS A 36 21.63 27.63 -19.80
N PRO A 37 22.34 26.52 -20.09
CA PRO A 37 22.97 26.31 -21.41
C PRO A 37 21.98 25.86 -22.51
N ILE A 38 20.70 26.19 -22.42
CA ILE A 38 19.67 25.92 -23.44
C ILE A 38 19.16 27.23 -24.06
N THR A 39 20.06 28.08 -24.56
CA THR A 39 19.68 29.18 -25.43
C THR A 39 20.62 29.28 -26.65
N ALA A 40 20.47 28.33 -27.55
CA ALA A 40 21.00 28.44 -28.89
C ALA A 40 20.13 27.66 -29.88
N TYR A 41 18.89 28.16 -30.11
CA TYR A 41 18.14 28.01 -31.37
C TYR A 41 17.02 29.06 -31.42
N ALA A 42 17.41 30.31 -31.67
CA ALA A 42 16.49 31.37 -32.05
C ALA A 42 16.83 31.76 -33.50
N GLY A 43 16.03 31.27 -34.44
CA GLY A 43 16.17 31.66 -35.84
C GLY A 43 15.20 30.94 -36.75
N ALA A 44 13.89 31.22 -36.64
CA ALA A 44 12.93 31.20 -37.75
C ALA A 44 11.57 31.67 -37.27
N ARG A 45 11.14 32.87 -37.73
CA ARG A 45 9.79 33.39 -37.48
C ARG A 45 8.79 32.67 -38.40
N GLY A 46 7.97 31.77 -37.82
CA GLY A 46 6.75 31.23 -38.42
C GLY A 46 5.51 31.76 -37.67
N PRO A 47 4.31 31.76 -38.25
CA PRO A 47 3.16 32.50 -37.74
C PRO A 47 2.64 31.93 -36.41
N ARG A 48 2.23 32.87 -35.52
CA ARG A 48 1.61 32.56 -34.20
C ARG A 48 0.38 31.71 -34.40
N ARG A 49 0.44 30.46 -33.96
CA ARG A 49 -0.74 29.64 -33.66
C ARG A 49 -1.01 29.69 -32.17
N THR A 50 -2.15 30.23 -31.86
CA THR A 50 -2.76 30.34 -30.53
C THR A 50 -2.87 28.99 -29.81
N GLY A 51 -2.59 29.04 -28.53
CA GLY A 51 -2.52 28.03 -27.49
C GLY A 51 -3.41 26.80 -27.56
N LEU A 52 -3.02 25.83 -26.78
CA LEU A 52 -3.68 24.53 -26.44
C LEU A 52 -3.39 23.33 -27.35
N ARG A 53 -2.16 23.14 -27.79
CA ARG A 53 -1.72 21.83 -28.34
C ARG A 53 -0.31 21.46 -27.91
N TYR A 54 -0.03 21.43 -26.63
CA TYR A 54 1.28 20.97 -26.15
C TYR A 54 1.28 19.52 -25.65
N TRP A 55 0.14 18.82 -25.75
CA TRP A 55 -0.02 17.43 -25.27
C TRP A 55 -0.39 16.43 -26.37
N GLU A 56 -0.54 16.85 -27.60
CA GLU A 56 -0.75 15.96 -28.74
C GLU A 56 0.57 15.85 -29.51
N GLU A 57 1.10 14.63 -29.59
CA GLU A 57 2.29 14.16 -30.32
C GLU A 57 3.61 14.07 -29.53
N HIS A 58 3.60 13.41 -28.38
CA HIS A 58 4.63 12.42 -28.18
C HIS A 58 4.10 11.14 -28.86
N GLN A 59 4.41 10.96 -30.14
CA GLN A 59 4.36 9.65 -30.75
C GLN A 59 5.26 8.77 -29.90
N VAL A 60 4.64 7.85 -29.14
CA VAL A 60 5.30 6.80 -28.41
C VAL A 60 6.21 6.10 -29.40
N ALA A 61 7.50 6.15 -29.14
CA ALA A 61 8.51 5.48 -29.96
C ALA A 61 8.11 4.03 -30.13
N ASP A 62 8.02 3.63 -31.40
CA ASP A 62 7.67 2.34 -31.93
C ASP A 62 7.98 1.18 -30.98
N GLY A 63 6.91 0.59 -30.43
CA GLY A 63 6.78 -0.84 -30.20
C GLY A 63 7.79 -1.56 -29.32
N ARG A 64 8.44 -0.95 -28.33
CA ARG A 64 9.24 -1.73 -27.37
C ARG A 64 8.31 -2.58 -26.48
N ARG A 65 8.28 -3.89 -26.72
CA ARG A 65 7.58 -4.82 -25.84
C ARG A 65 8.41 -5.08 -24.59
N TYR A 66 7.74 -5.04 -23.44
CA TYR A 66 8.33 -5.40 -22.14
C TYR A 66 7.27 -5.98 -21.22
N ILE A 67 7.71 -6.65 -20.16
CA ILE A 67 6.84 -7.15 -19.10
C ILE A 67 7.07 -6.34 -17.85
N PHE A 68 6.00 -5.85 -17.24
CA PHE A 68 6.03 -5.21 -15.94
C PHE A 68 5.26 -6.05 -14.93
N THR A 69 5.79 -6.18 -13.72
CA THR A 69 5.24 -7.05 -12.68
C THR A 69 5.07 -6.30 -11.39
N SER A 70 3.89 -6.44 -10.78
CA SER A 70 3.61 -5.94 -9.43
C SER A 70 3.08 -7.06 -8.56
N GLU A 71 3.28 -6.93 -7.25
CA GLU A 71 2.82 -7.87 -6.25
C GLU A 71 1.91 -7.20 -5.21
N SER A 72 1.11 -8.01 -4.53
CA SER A 72 0.33 -7.60 -3.37
C SER A 72 0.19 -8.75 -2.38
N VAL A 73 -0.21 -8.43 -1.15
CA VAL A 73 -0.37 -9.41 -0.07
C VAL A 73 -1.70 -9.21 0.65
N THR A 74 -2.19 -10.30 1.28
CA THR A 74 -3.39 -10.26 2.12
C THR A 74 -3.12 -9.58 3.47
N GLU A 75 -4.19 -9.29 4.20
CA GLU A 75 -4.16 -8.79 5.57
C GLU A 75 -3.40 -9.69 6.55
N GLY A 76 -3.33 -10.98 6.27
CA GLY A 76 -2.63 -11.98 7.11
C GLY A 76 -1.16 -12.17 6.80
N HIS A 77 -0.59 -11.44 5.82
CA HIS A 77 0.84 -11.43 5.60
C HIS A 77 1.57 -10.80 6.81
N PRO A 78 2.71 -11.35 7.29
CA PRO A 78 3.38 -10.85 8.50
C PRO A 78 3.64 -9.34 8.51
N ASP A 79 4.16 -8.77 7.43
CA ASP A 79 4.40 -7.33 7.35
C ASP A 79 3.08 -6.54 7.42
N LYS A 80 1.99 -7.03 6.82
CA LYS A 80 0.68 -6.34 6.88
C LYS A 80 -0.03 -6.52 8.22
N ILE A 81 0.25 -7.59 8.97
CA ILE A 81 -0.16 -7.70 10.37
C ILE A 81 0.51 -6.59 11.19
N ALA A 82 1.82 -6.40 11.01
CA ALA A 82 2.57 -5.35 11.69
C ALA A 82 2.03 -3.95 11.35
N ASP A 83 1.79 -3.67 10.06
CA ASP A 83 1.19 -2.42 9.60
C ASP A 83 -0.18 -2.18 10.25
N GLN A 84 -1.07 -3.17 10.25
CA GLN A 84 -2.42 -3.04 10.80
C GLN A 84 -2.42 -2.84 12.32
N ILE A 85 -1.50 -3.48 13.05
CA ILE A 85 -1.38 -3.26 14.50
C ILE A 85 -0.87 -1.84 14.78
N SER A 86 0.13 -1.35 14.04
CA SER A 86 0.63 0.02 14.22
C SER A 86 -0.42 1.07 13.87
N ASP A 87 -1.22 0.84 12.82
CA ASP A 87 -2.35 1.70 12.44
C ASP A 87 -3.47 1.66 13.48
N ALA A 88 -3.78 0.50 14.05
CA ALA A 88 -4.78 0.38 15.12
C ALA A 88 -4.38 1.14 16.40
N VAL A 89 -3.08 1.19 16.70
CA VAL A 89 -2.56 2.01 17.80
C VAL A 89 -2.68 3.50 17.45
N LEU A 90 -2.33 3.91 16.24
CA LEU A 90 -2.51 5.26 15.72
C LEU A 90 -3.99 5.69 15.81
N ASP A 91 -4.90 4.87 15.32
CA ASP A 91 -6.35 5.13 15.34
C ASP A 91 -6.87 5.31 16.76
N ALA A 92 -6.40 4.49 17.70
CA ALA A 92 -6.76 4.63 19.13
C ALA A 92 -6.31 5.97 19.71
N VAL A 93 -5.11 6.43 19.36
CA VAL A 93 -4.62 7.75 19.78
C VAL A 93 -5.43 8.87 19.14
N MET A 94 -5.59 8.85 17.80
CA MET A 94 -6.27 9.91 17.05
C MET A 94 -7.74 10.06 17.44
N ARG A 95 -8.42 8.99 17.84
CA ARG A 95 -9.79 9.02 18.36
C ARG A 95 -9.91 9.83 19.64
N ASP A 96 -8.96 9.65 20.57
CA ASP A 96 -9.01 10.24 21.89
C ASP A 96 -8.22 11.58 21.96
N ASP A 97 -7.19 11.72 21.14
CA ASP A 97 -6.37 12.92 21.00
C ASP A 97 -5.96 13.16 19.54
N PRO A 98 -6.75 13.94 18.77
CA PRO A 98 -6.44 14.25 17.37
C PRO A 98 -5.12 15.01 17.15
N MET A 99 -4.53 15.55 18.22
CA MET A 99 -3.22 16.24 18.18
C MET A 99 -2.09 15.39 18.77
N GLY A 100 -2.38 14.13 19.11
CA GLY A 100 -1.40 13.19 19.61
C GLY A 100 -0.26 12.94 18.62
N ARG A 101 0.92 12.66 19.15
CA ARG A 101 2.10 12.29 18.36
C ARG A 101 2.30 10.79 18.42
N VAL A 102 2.42 10.17 17.27
CA VAL A 102 2.54 8.72 17.15
C VAL A 102 3.61 8.37 16.13
N ALA A 103 4.58 7.60 16.57
CA ALA A 103 5.52 6.87 15.73
C ALA A 103 5.56 5.43 16.26
N CYS A 104 4.66 4.58 15.77
CA CYS A 104 4.46 3.24 16.27
C CYS A 104 4.99 2.22 15.26
N GLU A 105 5.90 1.39 15.70
CA GLU A 105 6.52 0.30 14.94
C GLU A 105 6.16 -1.05 15.57
N VAL A 106 5.96 -2.04 14.74
CA VAL A 106 5.59 -3.38 15.17
C VAL A 106 6.46 -4.43 14.51
N LEU A 107 6.89 -5.42 15.29
CA LEU A 107 7.50 -6.65 14.80
C LEU A 107 6.61 -7.81 15.22
N VAL A 108 6.29 -8.70 14.28
CA VAL A 108 5.60 -9.98 14.55
C VAL A 108 6.47 -11.13 14.08
N THR A 109 6.54 -12.18 14.90
CA THR A 109 7.26 -13.42 14.59
C THR A 109 6.58 -14.58 15.30
N THR A 110 7.14 -15.79 15.26
CA THR A 110 6.56 -16.99 15.90
C THR A 110 6.18 -16.71 17.35
N GLY A 111 4.89 -16.71 17.65
CA GLY A 111 4.35 -16.57 18.99
C GLY A 111 4.60 -15.23 19.68
N LEU A 112 5.07 -14.19 18.96
CA LEU A 112 5.45 -12.91 19.55
C LEU A 112 5.00 -11.73 18.69
N CYS A 113 4.50 -10.68 19.35
CA CYS A 113 4.27 -9.35 18.83
C CYS A 113 5.01 -8.33 19.71
N VAL A 114 5.86 -7.51 19.13
CA VAL A 114 6.55 -6.41 19.81
C VAL A 114 6.02 -5.11 19.24
N VAL A 115 5.47 -4.24 20.10
CA VAL A 115 5.04 -2.89 19.76
C VAL A 115 6.01 -1.92 20.42
N ALA A 116 6.65 -1.09 19.62
CA ALA A 116 7.68 -0.15 20.06
C ALA A 116 7.47 1.22 19.41
N GLY A 117 8.22 2.21 19.84
CA GLY A 117 8.18 3.55 19.28
C GLY A 117 7.79 4.62 20.31
N GLU A 118 7.38 5.78 19.82
CA GLU A 118 7.12 6.95 20.64
C GLU A 118 5.68 7.44 20.46
N ILE A 119 4.99 7.61 21.60
CA ILE A 119 3.63 8.13 21.65
C ILE A 119 3.54 9.22 22.71
N THR A 120 3.03 10.38 22.33
CA THR A 120 2.74 11.49 23.25
C THR A 120 1.30 11.93 23.05
N THR A 121 0.53 11.90 24.13
CA THR A 121 -0.89 12.30 24.14
C THR A 121 -1.14 13.31 25.23
N LYS A 122 -2.31 13.99 25.15
CA LYS A 122 -2.82 14.80 26.28
C LYS A 122 -3.02 13.92 27.53
N PRO A 123 -2.99 14.53 28.74
CA PRO A 123 -3.25 13.81 29.98
C PRO A 123 -4.62 13.09 29.94
N GLY A 124 -4.67 11.88 30.48
CA GLY A 124 -5.89 11.08 30.64
C GLY A 124 -6.17 10.10 29.51
N VAL A 125 -5.42 10.12 28.40
CA VAL A 125 -5.52 9.07 27.36
C VAL A 125 -4.86 7.79 27.88
N MET A 126 -5.62 6.70 27.88
CA MET A 126 -5.17 5.37 28.32
C MET A 126 -5.19 4.42 27.13
N LEU A 127 -4.03 3.90 26.76
CA LEU A 127 -3.88 2.95 25.66
C LEU A 127 -3.59 1.56 26.19
N ASP A 128 -4.48 0.62 25.92
CA ASP A 128 -4.23 -0.80 26.16
C ASP A 128 -3.64 -1.43 24.87
N ILE A 129 -2.33 -1.28 24.73
CA ILE A 129 -1.57 -1.77 23.57
C ILE A 129 -1.75 -3.29 23.38
N GLN A 130 -1.80 -4.06 24.48
CA GLN A 130 -1.97 -5.52 24.40
C GLN A 130 -3.35 -5.87 23.83
N LYS A 131 -4.39 -5.20 24.30
CA LYS A 131 -5.75 -5.40 23.81
C LYS A 131 -5.86 -5.03 22.33
N ILE A 132 -5.35 -3.86 21.93
CA ILE A 132 -5.36 -3.38 20.54
C ILE A 132 -4.67 -4.40 19.61
N ALA A 133 -3.47 -4.86 19.96
CA ALA A 133 -2.75 -5.84 19.16
C ALA A 133 -3.52 -7.17 19.02
N ARG A 134 -4.08 -7.69 20.11
CA ARG A 134 -4.85 -8.95 20.10
C ARG A 134 -6.13 -8.84 19.29
N GLU A 135 -6.88 -7.76 19.42
CA GLU A 135 -8.11 -7.53 18.65
C GLU A 135 -7.80 -7.42 17.16
N THR A 136 -6.72 -6.73 16.77
CA THR A 136 -6.29 -6.65 15.38
C THR A 136 -5.89 -8.02 14.81
N ILE A 137 -5.10 -8.81 15.56
CA ILE A 137 -4.72 -10.17 15.17
C ILE A 137 -5.96 -11.07 15.01
N ALA A 138 -6.94 -10.94 15.91
CA ALA A 138 -8.19 -11.69 15.84
C ALA A 138 -9.02 -11.31 14.62
N ASP A 139 -9.16 -10.00 14.31
CA ASP A 139 -9.90 -9.51 13.15
C ASP A 139 -9.29 -9.99 11.82
N ILE A 140 -7.97 -10.05 11.74
CA ILE A 140 -7.25 -10.62 10.59
C ILE A 140 -7.62 -12.10 10.39
N GLY A 141 -7.90 -12.82 11.48
CA GLY A 141 -8.33 -14.23 11.46
C GLY A 141 -7.31 -15.21 12.02
N TYR A 142 -6.31 -14.76 12.77
CA TYR A 142 -5.42 -15.62 13.53
C TYR A 142 -6.01 -15.90 14.93
N THR A 143 -6.98 -16.79 14.96
CA THR A 143 -7.78 -17.13 16.16
C THR A 143 -7.58 -18.57 16.65
N ASP A 144 -6.69 -19.32 16.00
CA ASP A 144 -6.41 -20.72 16.31
C ASP A 144 -4.89 -20.98 16.24
N ALA A 145 -4.35 -21.55 17.32
CA ALA A 145 -2.93 -21.90 17.39
C ALA A 145 -2.47 -22.87 16.27
N ALA A 146 -3.39 -23.65 15.72
CA ALA A 146 -3.12 -24.51 14.56
C ALA A 146 -2.73 -23.74 13.29
N PHE A 147 -3.00 -22.42 13.22
CA PHE A 147 -2.56 -21.57 12.11
C PHE A 147 -1.11 -21.10 12.26
N GLY A 148 -0.47 -21.44 13.38
CA GLY A 148 0.91 -21.09 13.71
C GLY A 148 1.07 -19.72 14.37
N TYR A 149 0.00 -18.94 14.44
CA TYR A 149 -0.10 -17.66 15.17
C TYR A 149 -1.52 -17.50 15.71
N ASP A 150 -1.65 -16.96 16.92
CA ASP A 150 -2.94 -16.91 17.61
C ASP A 150 -3.03 -15.70 18.54
N CYS A 151 -4.11 -14.93 18.42
CA CYS A 151 -4.37 -13.73 19.19
C CYS A 151 -4.46 -13.98 20.72
N HIS A 152 -4.82 -15.18 21.15
CA HIS A 152 -4.99 -15.51 22.57
C HIS A 152 -3.66 -15.89 23.24
N THR A 153 -2.77 -16.59 22.51
CA THR A 153 -1.57 -17.21 23.07
C THR A 153 -0.27 -16.52 22.73
N CYS A 154 -0.24 -15.64 21.70
CA CYS A 154 0.98 -14.88 21.35
C CYS A 154 1.40 -13.96 22.50
N GLY A 155 2.70 -13.86 22.76
CA GLY A 155 3.25 -12.84 23.64
C GLY A 155 3.09 -11.45 23.01
N VAL A 156 2.69 -10.45 23.79
CA VAL A 156 2.68 -9.04 23.33
C VAL A 156 3.59 -8.24 24.25
N LEU A 157 4.71 -7.76 23.69
CA LEU A 157 5.64 -6.88 24.37
C LEU A 157 5.31 -5.44 24.01
N ASN A 158 5.17 -4.59 25.04
CA ASN A 158 5.00 -3.17 24.89
C ASN A 158 6.29 -2.45 25.28
N ALA A 159 6.96 -1.84 24.31
CA ALA A 159 8.16 -1.02 24.45
C ALA A 159 7.93 0.43 23.97
N VAL A 160 6.67 0.90 24.00
CA VAL A 160 6.32 2.27 23.63
C VAL A 160 6.79 3.24 24.73
N GLN A 161 7.41 4.34 24.29
CA GLN A 161 7.92 5.40 25.14
C GLN A 161 7.28 6.75 24.79
N LYS A 162 7.58 7.80 25.57
CA LYS A 162 7.22 9.18 25.19
C LYS A 162 8.20 9.72 24.16
N GLN A 163 7.71 10.54 23.22
CA GLN A 163 8.57 11.23 22.26
C GLN A 163 9.65 12.06 22.96
N SER A 164 10.84 12.06 22.39
CA SER A 164 11.97 12.89 22.84
C SER A 164 11.61 14.38 22.81
N SER A 165 12.04 15.11 23.84
CA SER A 165 11.89 16.57 23.92
C SER A 165 12.56 17.30 22.76
N ASP A 166 13.64 16.74 22.21
CA ASP A 166 14.41 17.36 21.13
C ASP A 166 13.64 17.30 19.80
N ILE A 167 12.95 16.17 19.54
CA ILE A 167 12.06 16.03 18.38
C ILE A 167 10.83 16.92 18.52
N ALA A 168 10.24 16.99 19.74
CA ALA A 168 9.07 17.80 20.03
C ALA A 168 9.28 19.28 19.71
N MET A 169 10.48 19.83 19.98
CA MET A 169 10.81 21.24 19.69
C MET A 169 10.64 21.60 18.20
N GLY A 170 10.93 20.69 17.28
CA GLY A 170 10.76 20.90 15.84
C GLY A 170 9.31 20.81 15.39
N VAL A 171 8.54 19.89 15.97
CA VAL A 171 7.15 19.59 15.59
C VAL A 171 6.16 20.58 16.20
N ASP A 172 6.33 20.96 17.47
CA ASP A 172 5.41 21.83 18.20
C ASP A 172 5.36 23.26 17.65
N THR A 173 6.38 23.68 16.91
CA THR A 173 6.43 24.97 16.19
C THR A 173 5.79 24.92 14.80
N GLY A 174 5.16 23.81 14.39
CA GLY A 174 4.52 23.62 13.10
C GLY A 174 5.47 23.11 12.01
N GLY A 175 6.66 22.65 12.37
CA GLY A 175 7.59 21.93 11.50
C GLY A 175 7.26 20.44 11.40
N ALA A 176 8.07 19.71 10.62
CA ALA A 176 8.02 18.26 10.54
C ALA A 176 9.05 17.61 11.47
N GLY A 177 8.74 16.43 11.98
CA GLY A 177 9.67 15.65 12.83
C GLY A 177 10.87 15.08 12.09
N ASP A 178 10.79 15.00 10.76
CA ASP A 178 11.86 14.47 9.90
C ASP A 178 11.78 15.08 8.49
N GLN A 179 12.78 14.82 7.66
CA GLN A 179 12.74 15.12 6.22
C GLN A 179 11.62 14.33 5.54
N GLY A 180 11.02 14.90 4.48
CA GLY A 180 9.94 14.26 3.74
C GLY A 180 10.15 14.33 2.23
N LEU A 181 9.81 13.23 1.54
CA LEU A 181 9.81 13.14 0.08
C LEU A 181 8.58 12.37 -0.37
N MET A 182 7.70 13.02 -1.15
CA MET A 182 6.44 12.48 -1.61
C MET A 182 6.47 12.29 -3.12
N PHE A 183 6.02 11.11 -3.57
CA PHE A 183 5.81 10.81 -4.98
C PHE A 183 4.32 10.57 -5.24
N GLY A 184 3.80 11.20 -6.31
CA GLY A 184 2.49 10.92 -6.85
C GLY A 184 2.62 10.35 -8.26
N TYR A 185 1.79 9.37 -8.60
CA TYR A 185 1.71 8.77 -9.93
C TYR A 185 0.25 8.48 -10.27
N ALA A 186 -0.14 8.75 -11.51
CA ALA A 186 -1.46 8.38 -12.03
C ALA A 186 -1.33 8.00 -13.50
N CYS A 187 -2.16 7.05 -13.93
CA CYS A 187 -2.32 6.64 -15.32
C CYS A 187 -3.78 6.28 -15.59
N ASP A 188 -4.15 6.11 -16.86
CA ASP A 188 -5.51 5.79 -17.30
C ASP A 188 -5.75 4.30 -17.57
N GLU A 189 -4.88 3.43 -17.05
CA GLU A 189 -4.97 1.98 -17.24
C GLU A 189 -6.15 1.35 -16.50
N THR A 190 -6.61 1.98 -15.42
CA THR A 190 -7.72 1.50 -14.60
C THR A 190 -8.64 2.66 -14.20
N PRO A 191 -9.92 2.38 -13.88
CA PRO A 191 -10.86 3.41 -13.39
C PRO A 191 -10.38 4.13 -12.13
N GLU A 192 -9.52 3.46 -11.34
CA GLU A 192 -8.91 3.99 -10.13
C GLU A 192 -7.72 4.94 -10.42
N LEU A 193 -7.39 5.16 -11.70
CA LEU A 193 -6.22 5.92 -12.18
C LEU A 193 -4.88 5.36 -11.67
N MET A 194 -4.84 4.07 -11.45
CA MET A 194 -3.71 3.31 -10.92
C MET A 194 -3.15 2.35 -11.97
N PRO A 195 -1.86 1.97 -11.89
CA PRO A 195 -1.26 0.98 -12.79
C PRO A 195 -1.97 -0.37 -12.73
N LEU A 196 -2.20 -0.96 -13.89
CA LEU A 196 -2.95 -2.21 -14.02
C LEU A 196 -2.34 -3.38 -13.24
N PRO A 197 -1.00 -3.62 -13.26
CA PRO A 197 -0.42 -4.78 -12.58
C PRO A 197 -0.69 -4.77 -11.07
N ILE A 198 -0.50 -3.62 -10.39
CA ILE A 198 -0.74 -3.52 -8.95
C ILE A 198 -2.24 -3.60 -8.64
N MET A 199 -3.12 -3.01 -9.45
CA MET A 199 -4.55 -3.08 -9.23
C MET A 199 -5.09 -4.50 -9.38
N LEU A 200 -4.60 -5.26 -10.36
CA LEU A 200 -4.97 -6.67 -10.48
C LEU A 200 -4.42 -7.50 -9.31
N ALA A 201 -3.19 -7.24 -8.87
CA ALA A 201 -2.63 -7.90 -7.69
C ALA A 201 -3.46 -7.60 -6.44
N HIS A 202 -3.87 -6.35 -6.20
CA HIS A 202 -4.76 -5.98 -5.11
C HIS A 202 -6.14 -6.66 -5.20
N LYS A 203 -6.74 -6.69 -6.38
CA LYS A 203 -8.03 -7.34 -6.60
C LYS A 203 -7.97 -8.84 -6.30
N LEU A 204 -6.86 -9.51 -6.66
CA LEU A 204 -6.65 -10.93 -6.37
C LEU A 204 -6.55 -11.21 -4.86
N VAL A 205 -5.74 -10.46 -4.11
CA VAL A 205 -5.60 -10.70 -2.67
C VAL A 205 -6.86 -10.29 -1.90
N ARG A 206 -7.55 -9.22 -2.32
CA ARG A 206 -8.85 -8.86 -1.77
C ARG A 206 -9.87 -9.99 -1.97
N ARG A 207 -9.94 -10.53 -3.20
CA ARG A 207 -10.83 -11.65 -3.49
C ARG A 207 -10.47 -12.91 -2.71
N LEU A 208 -9.18 -13.17 -2.52
CA LEU A 208 -8.69 -14.27 -1.68
C LEU A 208 -9.18 -14.13 -0.23
N SER A 209 -9.07 -12.94 0.35
CA SER A 209 -9.56 -12.63 1.70
C SER A 209 -11.09 -12.75 1.80
N GLU A 210 -11.83 -12.25 0.80
CA GLU A 210 -13.29 -12.39 0.75
C GLU A 210 -13.73 -13.86 0.73
N VAL A 211 -13.13 -14.67 -0.14
CA VAL A 211 -13.43 -16.10 -0.27
C VAL A 211 -13.15 -16.85 1.04
N ARG A 212 -12.06 -16.51 1.74
CA ARG A 212 -11.73 -17.04 3.05
C ARG A 212 -12.76 -16.63 4.11
N ARG A 213 -13.03 -15.33 4.25
CA ARG A 213 -13.93 -14.77 5.28
C ARG A 213 -15.38 -15.22 5.10
N GLN A 214 -15.80 -15.47 3.86
CA GLN A 214 -17.13 -16.00 3.54
C GLN A 214 -17.23 -17.53 3.65
N GLY A 215 -16.13 -18.24 3.94
CA GLY A 215 -16.12 -19.68 4.02
C GLY A 215 -16.37 -20.42 2.72
N ILE A 216 -16.17 -19.75 1.56
CA ILE A 216 -16.33 -20.37 0.23
C ILE A 216 -15.25 -21.45 0.02
N LEU A 217 -14.04 -21.19 0.51
CA LEU A 217 -12.94 -22.14 0.58
C LEU A 217 -12.46 -22.18 2.04
N ASP A 218 -13.01 -23.11 2.83
CA ASP A 218 -12.82 -23.25 4.28
C ASP A 218 -11.39 -23.66 4.67
N PHE A 219 -10.66 -24.19 3.71
CA PHE A 219 -9.26 -24.56 3.90
C PHE A 219 -8.28 -23.38 3.87
N LEU A 220 -8.70 -22.18 3.46
CA LEU A 220 -7.83 -21.02 3.39
C LEU A 220 -7.46 -20.50 4.77
N ARG A 221 -6.24 -19.96 4.88
CA ARG A 221 -5.69 -19.31 6.07
C ARG A 221 -5.35 -17.85 5.73
N PRO A 222 -5.09 -16.99 6.73
CA PRO A 222 -4.99 -15.55 6.48
C PRO A 222 -3.84 -15.10 5.58
N ASP A 223 -2.69 -15.80 5.58
CA ASP A 223 -1.51 -15.41 4.79
C ASP A 223 -1.68 -15.72 3.31
N GLY A 224 -1.38 -14.76 2.47
CA GLY A 224 -1.43 -14.93 1.02
C GLY A 224 -0.74 -13.81 0.27
N LYS A 225 -0.33 -14.14 -0.96
CA LYS A 225 0.37 -13.22 -1.88
C LYS A 225 -0.17 -13.39 -3.28
N SER A 226 -0.15 -12.32 -4.04
CA SER A 226 -0.38 -12.35 -5.47
C SER A 226 0.70 -11.57 -6.22
N GLN A 227 0.93 -11.95 -7.47
CA GLN A 227 1.79 -11.22 -8.38
C GLN A 227 1.19 -11.30 -9.78
N VAL A 228 1.15 -10.17 -10.48
CA VAL A 228 0.63 -10.08 -11.84
C VAL A 228 1.68 -9.48 -12.75
N SER A 229 1.98 -10.19 -13.84
CA SER A 229 2.88 -9.74 -14.90
C SER A 229 2.06 -9.37 -16.12
N VAL A 230 2.16 -8.13 -16.56
CA VAL A 230 1.47 -7.57 -17.71
C VAL A 230 2.48 -7.28 -18.82
N GLU A 231 2.18 -7.68 -20.04
CA GLU A 231 2.95 -7.33 -21.23
C GLU A 231 2.47 -5.98 -21.75
N TYR A 232 3.42 -5.10 -22.02
CA TYR A 232 3.23 -3.77 -22.58
C TYR A 232 3.78 -3.67 -23.99
N ASN A 233 3.16 -2.83 -24.81
CA ASN A 233 3.69 -2.36 -26.09
C ASN A 233 3.75 -0.83 -26.04
N GLY A 234 4.94 -0.28 -25.84
CA GLY A 234 5.08 1.11 -25.43
C GLY A 234 4.40 1.34 -24.06
N ASP A 235 3.53 2.30 -23.95
CA ASP A 235 2.80 2.63 -22.71
C ASP A 235 1.46 1.88 -22.58
N ARG A 236 1.13 1.01 -23.53
CA ARG A 236 -0.16 0.31 -23.56
C ARG A 236 -0.04 -1.12 -23.02
N ALA A 237 -0.82 -1.43 -22.00
CA ALA A 237 -1.02 -2.79 -21.51
C ALA A 237 -1.71 -3.65 -22.60
N VAL A 238 -1.15 -4.81 -22.95
CA VAL A 238 -1.62 -5.66 -24.05
C VAL A 238 -2.26 -6.94 -23.54
N ARG A 239 -1.60 -7.65 -22.63
CA ARG A 239 -2.07 -8.92 -22.09
C ARG A 239 -1.46 -9.25 -20.75
N ILE A 240 -2.10 -10.12 -20.02
CA ILE A 240 -1.57 -10.71 -18.78
C ILE A 240 -0.71 -11.91 -19.15
N SER A 241 0.59 -11.82 -18.88
CA SER A 241 1.53 -12.90 -19.25
C SER A 241 1.66 -13.97 -18.16
N ALA A 242 1.57 -13.57 -16.88
CA ALA A 242 1.61 -14.53 -15.78
C ALA A 242 0.87 -14.00 -14.54
N VAL A 243 0.30 -14.92 -13.77
CA VAL A 243 -0.33 -14.68 -12.48
C VAL A 243 0.20 -15.69 -11.48
N VAL A 244 0.69 -15.20 -10.35
CA VAL A 244 1.08 -16.02 -9.21
C VAL A 244 0.12 -15.75 -8.07
N VAL A 245 -0.40 -16.81 -7.43
CA VAL A 245 -1.14 -16.74 -6.18
C VAL A 245 -0.55 -17.77 -5.23
N SER A 246 -0.07 -17.32 -4.09
CA SER A 246 0.37 -18.20 -3.01
C SER A 246 -0.49 -17.93 -1.79
N THR A 247 -1.06 -18.96 -1.20
CA THR A 247 -1.93 -18.84 -0.04
C THR A 247 -1.69 -19.94 0.96
N GLN A 248 -1.67 -19.56 2.23
CA GLN A 248 -1.66 -20.51 3.33
C GLN A 248 -2.98 -21.31 3.36
N HIS A 249 -2.89 -22.60 3.61
CA HIS A 249 -4.04 -23.50 3.58
C HIS A 249 -3.93 -24.63 4.61
N ALA A 250 -5.04 -25.27 4.92
CA ALA A 250 -5.06 -26.51 5.70
C ALA A 250 -4.28 -27.62 4.96
N ASP A 251 -3.86 -28.64 5.69
CA ASP A 251 -3.13 -29.78 5.11
C ASP A 251 -4.08 -30.66 4.28
N ILE A 252 -4.30 -30.28 3.03
CA ILE A 252 -5.15 -30.95 2.05
C ILE A 252 -4.39 -31.11 0.72
N PRO A 253 -4.88 -31.98 -0.21
CA PRO A 253 -4.24 -32.14 -1.52
C PRO A 253 -4.10 -30.82 -2.28
N ILE A 254 -2.93 -30.57 -2.83
CA ILE A 254 -2.60 -29.30 -3.49
C ILE A 254 -3.44 -29.04 -4.74
N GLU A 255 -3.92 -30.09 -5.40
CA GLU A 255 -4.79 -30.01 -6.56
C GLU A 255 -6.13 -29.34 -6.21
N VAL A 256 -6.70 -29.66 -5.04
CA VAL A 256 -7.93 -29.06 -4.51
C VAL A 256 -7.72 -27.56 -4.27
N VAL A 257 -6.56 -27.20 -3.69
CA VAL A 257 -6.20 -25.80 -3.47
C VAL A 257 -6.09 -25.06 -4.81
N ARG A 258 -5.38 -25.63 -5.78
CA ARG A 258 -5.17 -25.02 -7.10
C ARG A 258 -6.47 -24.81 -7.86
N GLU A 259 -7.34 -25.81 -7.87
CA GLU A 259 -8.65 -25.72 -8.53
C GLU A 259 -9.54 -24.67 -7.85
N GLY A 260 -9.62 -24.71 -6.52
CA GLY A 260 -10.39 -23.74 -5.75
C GLY A 260 -9.95 -22.30 -6.00
N ILE A 261 -8.65 -22.03 -5.93
CA ILE A 261 -8.07 -20.69 -6.17
C ILE A 261 -8.31 -20.25 -7.62
N LYS A 262 -8.09 -21.13 -8.59
CA LYS A 262 -8.34 -20.82 -10.01
C LYS A 262 -9.78 -20.37 -10.22
N LYS A 263 -10.74 -21.17 -9.74
CA LYS A 263 -12.18 -20.99 -9.95
C LYS A 263 -12.76 -19.80 -9.17
N HIS A 264 -12.39 -19.64 -7.91
CA HIS A 264 -13.05 -18.69 -7.00
C HIS A 264 -12.30 -17.37 -6.78
N VAL A 265 -11.00 -17.33 -7.13
CA VAL A 265 -10.16 -16.14 -6.95
C VAL A 265 -9.69 -15.58 -8.29
N ILE A 266 -9.05 -16.38 -9.13
CA ILE A 266 -8.39 -15.88 -10.34
C ILE A 266 -9.40 -15.56 -11.44
N ASP A 267 -10.26 -16.52 -11.81
CA ASP A 267 -11.19 -16.39 -12.94
C ASP A 267 -12.19 -15.24 -12.78
N PRO A 268 -12.75 -14.96 -11.57
CA PRO A 268 -13.64 -13.83 -11.38
C PRO A 268 -12.97 -12.45 -11.42
N VAL A 269 -11.66 -12.38 -11.20
CA VAL A 269 -10.92 -11.11 -11.07
C VAL A 269 -10.29 -10.67 -12.39
N LEU A 270 -9.75 -11.61 -13.16
CA LEU A 270 -8.99 -11.25 -14.36
C LEU A 270 -9.91 -10.84 -15.52
N PRO A 271 -9.63 -9.72 -16.21
CA PRO A 271 -10.35 -9.34 -17.41
C PRO A 271 -10.08 -10.35 -18.53
N GLN A 272 -11.13 -11.02 -19.00
CA GLN A 272 -11.01 -12.09 -20.00
C GLN A 272 -10.43 -11.59 -21.33
N SER A 273 -10.60 -10.31 -21.65
CA SER A 273 -10.02 -9.69 -22.86
C SER A 273 -8.50 -9.58 -22.83
N MET A 274 -7.88 -9.74 -21.65
CA MET A 274 -6.43 -9.66 -21.48
C MET A 274 -5.78 -11.02 -21.20
N VAL A 275 -6.55 -12.08 -21.18
CA VAL A 275 -6.12 -13.47 -20.94
C VAL A 275 -6.15 -14.25 -22.24
N ASP A 276 -5.11 -15.02 -22.50
CA ASP A 276 -5.03 -15.90 -23.68
C ASP A 276 -4.40 -17.26 -23.32
N SER A 277 -4.22 -18.13 -24.33
CA SER A 277 -3.60 -19.45 -24.14
C SER A 277 -2.15 -19.41 -23.68
N GLY A 278 -1.47 -18.26 -23.81
CA GLY A 278 -0.10 -18.04 -23.34
C GLY A 278 -0.02 -17.52 -21.92
N THR A 279 -1.16 -17.20 -21.27
CA THR A 279 -1.19 -16.74 -19.88
C THR A 279 -0.85 -17.89 -18.93
N ARG A 280 0.19 -17.71 -18.12
CA ARG A 280 0.66 -18.71 -17.17
C ARG A 280 0.09 -18.48 -15.79
N TYR A 281 -0.38 -19.55 -15.14
CA TYR A 281 -0.90 -19.53 -13.78
C TYR A 281 0.00 -20.34 -12.86
N HIS A 282 0.46 -19.71 -11.78
CA HIS A 282 1.29 -20.34 -10.76
C HIS A 282 0.55 -20.25 -9.42
N ILE A 283 -0.11 -21.33 -9.03
CA ILE A 283 -0.87 -21.40 -7.78
C ILE A 283 -0.12 -22.31 -6.81
N ASN A 284 0.32 -21.74 -5.68
CA ASN A 284 1.21 -22.39 -4.73
C ASN A 284 2.32 -23.19 -5.48
N PRO A 285 3.21 -22.47 -6.22
CA PRO A 285 4.18 -23.14 -7.09
C PRO A 285 5.18 -24.02 -6.35
N THR A 286 5.46 -23.72 -5.08
CA THR A 286 6.30 -24.53 -4.20
C THR A 286 5.57 -25.74 -3.61
N GLY A 287 4.29 -25.90 -3.89
CA GLY A 287 3.44 -26.96 -3.37
C GLY A 287 2.79 -26.59 -2.05
N ARG A 288 3.07 -27.36 -0.98
CA ARG A 288 2.47 -27.21 0.34
C ARG A 288 2.83 -25.87 1.01
N PHE A 289 1.80 -25.10 1.44
CA PHE A 289 1.94 -23.86 2.20
C PHE A 289 1.01 -23.88 3.44
N VAL A 290 1.30 -24.77 4.36
CA VAL A 290 0.55 -24.93 5.62
C VAL A 290 1.14 -24.06 6.72
N ILE A 291 2.47 -23.97 6.79
CA ILE A 291 3.16 -23.06 7.71
C ILE A 291 3.24 -21.70 7.03
N GLY A 292 2.62 -20.69 7.62
CA GLY A 292 2.58 -19.32 7.10
C GLY A 292 2.34 -18.30 8.21
N GLY A 293 2.08 -17.05 7.82
CA GLY A 293 1.97 -15.95 8.76
C GLY A 293 3.26 -15.74 9.57
N PRO A 294 3.18 -15.15 10.77
CA PRO A 294 4.35 -14.90 11.63
C PRO A 294 5.13 -16.14 12.04
N HIS A 295 4.55 -17.33 11.92
CA HIS A 295 5.26 -18.60 12.15
C HIS A 295 6.22 -18.91 10.99
N GLY A 296 5.86 -18.55 9.77
CA GLY A 296 6.67 -18.82 8.57
C GLY A 296 7.74 -17.76 8.31
N ASP A 297 7.44 -16.51 8.60
CA ASP A 297 8.32 -15.36 8.34
C ASP A 297 8.04 -14.21 9.32
N THR A 298 9.07 -13.44 9.63
CA THR A 298 8.96 -12.28 10.51
C THR A 298 8.41 -11.08 9.73
N GLY A 299 7.43 -10.38 10.32
CA GLY A 299 6.86 -9.15 9.79
C GLY A 299 7.31 -7.91 10.54
N LEU A 300 7.44 -6.81 9.82
CA LEU A 300 7.73 -5.48 10.37
C LEU A 300 6.88 -4.42 9.70
N THR A 301 6.54 -3.38 10.46
CA THR A 301 5.92 -2.16 9.94
C THR A 301 6.77 -1.56 8.83
N GLY A 302 6.12 -1.11 7.75
CA GLY A 302 6.78 -0.37 6.67
C GLY A 302 7.63 -1.21 5.72
N ARG A 303 7.41 -2.53 5.63
CA ARG A 303 8.11 -3.40 4.67
C ARG A 303 7.30 -3.75 3.42
N LYS A 304 6.10 -3.18 3.25
CA LYS A 304 5.25 -3.36 2.04
C LYS A 304 4.95 -2.05 1.33
N ILE A 305 5.87 -1.08 1.41
CA ILE A 305 5.71 0.28 0.89
C ILE A 305 5.44 0.36 -0.62
N ILE A 306 5.94 -0.58 -1.41
CA ILE A 306 5.68 -0.63 -2.86
C ILE A 306 4.29 -1.20 -3.14
N VAL A 307 3.81 -2.15 -2.32
CA VAL A 307 2.42 -2.64 -2.33
C VAL A 307 1.46 -1.52 -1.95
N ASP A 308 1.83 -0.70 -0.98
CA ASP A 308 1.01 0.41 -0.47
C ASP A 308 0.94 1.62 -1.42
N THR A 309 1.74 1.63 -2.49
CA THR A 309 1.82 2.73 -3.45
C THR A 309 1.47 2.27 -4.87
N TYR A 310 2.39 2.36 -5.79
CA TYR A 310 2.11 2.22 -7.23
C TYR A 310 2.69 0.95 -7.85
N GLY A 311 3.06 -0.04 -7.03
CA GLY A 311 3.56 -1.35 -7.49
C GLY A 311 4.87 -1.29 -8.27
N GLY A 312 5.66 -0.22 -8.09
CA GLY A 312 6.93 0.00 -8.79
C GLY A 312 6.83 0.87 -10.04
N MET A 313 5.63 1.24 -10.52
CA MET A 313 5.48 2.19 -11.64
C MET A 313 5.85 3.61 -11.22
N GLY A 314 5.46 4.05 -10.03
CA GLY A 314 5.90 5.30 -9.42
C GLY A 314 7.19 5.10 -8.63
N ARG A 315 7.98 6.18 -8.52
CA ARG A 315 9.12 6.22 -7.60
C ARG A 315 8.65 6.23 -6.16
N HIS A 316 9.51 5.87 -5.23
CA HIS A 316 9.23 5.85 -3.80
C HIS A 316 10.39 6.47 -3.00
N GLY A 317 10.06 7.23 -1.95
CA GLY A 317 11.06 7.88 -1.09
C GLY A 317 11.64 6.99 0.01
N GLY A 318 11.01 5.82 0.28
CA GLY A 318 11.45 4.85 1.29
C GLY A 318 10.71 4.94 2.63
N GLY A 319 9.94 6.00 2.88
CA GLY A 319 9.17 6.16 4.13
C GLY A 319 7.97 5.21 4.22
N ALA A 320 7.69 4.71 5.41
CA ALA A 320 6.49 3.94 5.72
C ALA A 320 5.30 4.87 5.96
N PHE A 321 4.08 4.34 5.80
CA PHE A 321 2.84 5.08 6.04
C PHE A 321 2.19 4.71 7.37
N SER A 322 2.28 3.42 7.75
CA SER A 322 1.58 2.87 8.90
C SER A 322 2.16 3.37 10.23
N GLY A 323 1.30 3.55 11.23
CA GLY A 323 1.69 3.86 12.60
C GLY A 323 2.22 5.27 12.83
N LYS A 324 2.05 6.21 11.88
CA LYS A 324 2.61 7.57 11.97
C LYS A 324 1.50 8.63 11.88
N ASP A 325 1.47 9.56 12.83
CA ASP A 325 0.63 10.74 12.76
C ASP A 325 1.01 11.66 11.58
N PRO A 326 0.17 12.65 11.19
CA PRO A 326 0.37 13.43 9.97
C PRO A 326 1.44 14.55 10.08
N THR A 327 2.24 14.61 11.16
CA THR A 327 3.25 15.67 11.34
C THR A 327 4.68 15.26 11.01
#